data_1ad3a3e5f8ffc14847bb810fa8bddb67
#
_entry.id   1ad3a3e5f8ffc14847bb810fa8bddb67
#
_cell.length_a   1.000
_cell.length_b   1.000
_cell.length_c   1.000
_cell.angle_alpha   90.00
_cell.angle_beta   90.00
_cell.angle_gamma   90.00
#
_symmetry.space_group_name_H-M   'P 1'
#
loop_
_entity.id
_entity.type
_entity.pdbx_description
1 polymer ?
#
loop_
_entity_poly.entity_id
_entity_poly.type
_entity_poly.pdbx_seq_one_letter_code
_entity_poly.pdbx_strand_id
1 'polypeptide(L)'
;MTQQPYRRPPRLRIAQLGAIFDARDFIQGLRAQGHAVFGGPHAVPQADMVVFKLTAVKSLMPCVRPGQILILVDFCHSLEVLEPLAAQGCHTIVLMPLAPNRYAFLADQEISTVVMELLTTELASVCEHVPAERQQEFVAGFVLSQLASEVYQLGATLQDPSGNSVSSILGPNSEPAEPPRLAKQDLPSWLSITPHQPKQQDSQEQEHPDTNAAQPEQSQEPHEDERPLLPRQLLREHHLAWCAEALPTDHARSVFYTLLYYGLLQHNTKPENLVAWAKKQQERYGGL
;
A
#
# COMPACT_ATOMS: atom_id res chain seq x y z
N MET A 1 21.12 -12.17 -37.81
CA MET A 1 20.82 -11.40 -36.59
C MET A 1 20.72 -12.41 -35.46
N THR A 2 21.77 -12.56 -34.67
CA THR A 2 21.83 -13.45 -33.50
C THR A 2 21.11 -12.77 -32.37
N GLN A 3 19.94 -13.29 -31.97
CA GLN A 3 19.26 -12.88 -30.75
C GLN A 3 20.21 -13.14 -29.56
N GLN A 4 20.67 -12.09 -28.91
CA GLN A 4 21.37 -12.24 -27.64
C GLN A 4 20.40 -12.95 -26.66
N PRO A 5 20.86 -14.05 -26.00
CA PRO A 5 20.03 -14.71 -25.01
C PRO A 5 19.67 -13.69 -23.93
N TYR A 6 18.38 -13.50 -23.69
CA TYR A 6 17.85 -12.70 -22.60
C TYR A 6 18.53 -13.15 -21.29
N ARG A 7 19.54 -12.42 -20.85
CA ARG A 7 20.13 -12.64 -19.52
C ARG A 7 19.06 -12.25 -18.50
N ARG A 8 18.53 -13.23 -17.80
CA ARG A 8 17.69 -12.97 -16.64
C ARG A 8 18.46 -12.06 -15.67
N PRO A 9 17.81 -11.02 -15.11
CA PRO A 9 18.47 -10.16 -14.13
C PRO A 9 19.02 -10.99 -12.97
N PRO A 10 20.10 -10.55 -12.31
CA PRO A 10 20.65 -11.24 -11.16
C PRO A 10 19.59 -11.39 -10.06
N ARG A 11 19.50 -12.57 -9.48
CA ARG A 11 18.54 -12.85 -8.40
C ARG A 11 19.08 -12.34 -7.08
N LEU A 12 18.29 -11.51 -6.39
CA LEU A 12 18.66 -10.95 -5.10
C LEU A 12 18.39 -11.96 -3.98
N ARG A 13 19.20 -11.89 -2.96
CA ARG A 13 18.97 -12.49 -1.65
C ARG A 13 18.30 -11.45 -0.76
N ILE A 14 17.08 -11.71 -0.35
CA ILE A 14 16.23 -10.77 0.37
C ILE A 14 16.00 -11.27 1.78
N ALA A 15 16.33 -10.48 2.79
CA ALA A 15 15.94 -10.75 4.17
C ALA A 15 14.62 -10.02 4.47
N GLN A 16 13.65 -10.75 5.03
CA GLN A 16 12.40 -10.20 5.52
C GLN A 16 12.38 -10.21 7.05
N LEU A 17 12.22 -9.04 7.68
CA LEU A 17 12.13 -8.92 9.13
C LEU A 17 10.73 -8.56 9.61
N GLY A 18 10.12 -9.50 10.30
CA GLY A 18 8.76 -9.39 10.82
C GLY A 18 7.68 -9.71 9.78
N ALA A 19 6.44 -9.74 10.24
CA ALA A 19 5.26 -9.91 9.40
C ALA A 19 4.94 -8.58 8.71
N ILE A 20 5.18 -8.51 7.40
CA ILE A 20 4.95 -7.30 6.59
C ILE A 20 3.67 -7.50 5.77
N PHE A 21 2.53 -7.47 6.46
CA PHE A 21 1.22 -7.73 5.83
C PHE A 21 0.90 -6.71 4.74
N ASP A 22 1.24 -5.43 4.98
CA ASP A 22 0.92 -4.33 4.06
C ASP A 22 1.72 -4.40 2.73
N ALA A 23 2.89 -5.08 2.71
CA ALA A 23 3.69 -5.31 1.51
C ALA A 23 3.78 -6.79 1.14
N ARG A 24 2.76 -7.59 1.47
CA ARG A 24 2.72 -9.03 1.16
C ARG A 24 2.86 -9.28 -0.34
N ASP A 25 2.11 -8.52 -1.15
CA ASP A 25 2.12 -8.67 -2.61
C ASP A 25 3.49 -8.34 -3.21
N PHE A 26 4.17 -7.31 -2.68
CA PHE A 26 5.53 -6.98 -3.09
C PHE A 26 6.50 -8.13 -2.82
N ILE A 27 6.48 -8.69 -1.61
CA ILE A 27 7.34 -9.82 -1.23
C ILE A 27 7.00 -11.09 -2.02
N GLN A 28 5.72 -11.39 -2.22
CA GLN A 28 5.28 -12.54 -3.00
C GLN A 28 5.64 -12.39 -4.48
N GLY A 29 5.47 -11.19 -5.03
CA GLY A 29 5.90 -10.86 -6.39
C GLY A 29 7.40 -11.10 -6.59
N LEU A 30 8.25 -10.64 -5.67
CA LEU A 30 9.69 -10.88 -5.71
C LEU A 30 10.02 -12.38 -5.68
N ARG A 31 9.34 -13.17 -4.85
CA ARG A 31 9.49 -14.65 -4.84
C ARG A 31 9.08 -15.27 -6.17
N ALA A 32 7.96 -14.84 -6.74
CA ALA A 32 7.46 -15.34 -8.03
C ALA A 32 8.44 -15.04 -9.17
N GLN A 33 9.15 -13.91 -9.11
CA GLN A 33 10.23 -13.58 -10.04
C GLN A 33 11.53 -14.37 -9.76
N GLY A 34 11.57 -15.18 -8.71
CA GLY A 34 12.67 -16.08 -8.40
C GLY A 34 13.76 -15.49 -7.49
N HIS A 35 13.49 -14.35 -6.82
CA HIS A 35 14.37 -13.87 -5.77
C HIS A 35 14.31 -14.78 -4.55
N ALA A 36 15.45 -14.95 -3.86
CA ALA A 36 15.53 -15.81 -2.67
C ALA A 36 15.16 -15.00 -1.42
N VAL A 37 13.97 -15.23 -0.86
CA VAL A 37 13.45 -14.51 0.32
C VAL A 37 13.57 -15.37 1.57
N PHE A 38 14.32 -14.89 2.56
CA PHE A 38 14.58 -15.54 3.84
C PHE A 38 13.99 -14.73 4.99
N GLY A 39 13.45 -15.41 6.00
CA GLY A 39 12.95 -14.76 7.21
C GLY A 39 13.99 -14.66 8.32
N GLY A 40 13.88 -13.60 9.14
CA GLY A 40 14.63 -13.48 10.38
C GLY A 40 15.96 -12.73 10.29
N PRO A 41 16.48 -12.28 11.46
CA PRO A 41 17.67 -11.42 11.52
C PRO A 41 18.96 -12.09 11.07
N HIS A 42 19.06 -13.42 11.18
CA HIS A 42 20.24 -14.19 10.75
C HIS A 42 20.47 -14.14 9.24
N ALA A 43 19.45 -13.80 8.44
CA ALA A 43 19.56 -13.66 6.99
C ALA A 43 20.17 -12.31 6.58
N VAL A 44 20.11 -11.27 7.43
CA VAL A 44 20.53 -9.89 7.13
C VAL A 44 21.99 -9.79 6.65
N PRO A 45 22.99 -10.36 7.31
CA PRO A 45 24.37 -10.19 6.88
C PRO A 45 24.68 -10.74 5.49
N GLN A 46 23.84 -11.65 4.99
CA GLN A 46 24.05 -12.31 3.70
C GLN A 46 23.09 -11.79 2.61
N ALA A 47 22.14 -10.92 2.98
CA ALA A 47 21.17 -10.38 2.06
C ALA A 47 21.75 -9.23 1.22
N ASP A 48 21.28 -9.11 -0.01
CA ASP A 48 21.53 -7.94 -0.87
C ASP A 48 20.52 -6.84 -0.56
N MET A 49 19.31 -7.24 -0.16
CA MET A 49 18.20 -6.36 0.20
C MET A 49 17.53 -6.83 1.49
N VAL A 50 17.11 -5.89 2.33
CA VAL A 50 16.36 -6.16 3.57
C VAL A 50 15.06 -5.39 3.54
N VAL A 51 13.92 -6.09 3.70
CA VAL A 51 12.59 -5.50 3.82
C VAL A 51 12.12 -5.64 5.27
N PHE A 52 11.73 -4.54 5.89
CA PHE A 52 11.47 -4.53 7.34
C PHE A 52 10.45 -3.46 7.75
N LYS A 53 9.97 -3.54 9.00
CA LYS A 53 9.17 -2.50 9.66
C LYS A 53 10.02 -1.68 10.64
N LEU A 54 9.54 -0.51 10.99
CA LEU A 54 10.21 0.42 11.91
C LEU A 54 10.73 -0.23 13.19
N THR A 55 9.95 -1.17 13.75
CA THR A 55 10.32 -1.90 14.99
C THR A 55 11.62 -2.69 14.87
N ALA A 56 12.04 -3.02 13.65
CA ALA A 56 13.27 -3.78 13.42
C ALA A 56 14.53 -2.91 13.25
N VAL A 57 14.41 -1.58 13.13
CA VAL A 57 15.55 -0.66 12.89
C VAL A 57 16.67 -0.89 13.88
N LYS A 58 16.36 -0.92 15.19
CA LYS A 58 17.36 -1.10 16.23
C LYS A 58 18.10 -2.45 16.15
N SER A 59 17.41 -3.50 15.74
CA SER A 59 18.00 -4.84 15.58
C SER A 59 18.80 -4.99 14.30
N LEU A 60 18.55 -4.13 13.30
CA LEU A 60 19.31 -4.09 12.05
C LEU A 60 20.70 -3.48 12.21
N MET A 61 20.83 -2.43 13.03
CA MET A 61 22.07 -1.65 13.19
C MET A 61 23.34 -2.49 13.30
N PRO A 62 23.42 -3.55 14.12
CA PRO A 62 24.62 -4.36 14.26
C PRO A 62 24.81 -5.39 13.14
N CYS A 63 23.83 -5.58 12.25
CA CYS A 63 23.80 -6.70 11.31
C CYS A 63 23.95 -6.26 9.85
N VAL A 64 23.75 -4.96 9.55
CA VAL A 64 23.85 -4.45 8.18
C VAL A 64 25.29 -4.25 7.74
N ARG A 65 25.49 -4.22 6.44
CA ARG A 65 26.79 -3.96 5.80
C ARG A 65 26.64 -2.90 4.71
N PRO A 66 27.72 -2.15 4.41
CA PRO A 66 27.71 -1.16 3.34
C PRO A 66 27.24 -1.75 1.99
N GLY A 67 26.49 -0.96 1.24
CA GLY A 67 25.96 -1.33 -0.08
C GLY A 67 24.70 -2.19 -0.04
N GLN A 68 24.16 -2.56 1.14
CA GLN A 68 22.87 -3.22 1.21
C GLN A 68 21.72 -2.25 0.93
N ILE A 69 20.66 -2.75 0.30
CA ILE A 69 19.42 -2.03 0.05
C ILE A 69 18.47 -2.29 1.23
N LEU A 70 18.03 -1.24 1.89
CA LEU A 70 17.18 -1.31 3.08
C LEU A 70 15.83 -0.67 2.79
N ILE A 71 14.76 -1.49 2.74
CA ILE A 71 13.40 -1.05 2.43
C ILE A 71 12.57 -1.08 3.71
N LEU A 72 12.29 0.09 4.28
CA LEU A 72 11.34 0.27 5.35
C LEU A 72 9.93 0.33 4.77
N VAL A 73 9.03 -0.55 5.21
CA VAL A 73 7.61 -0.48 4.83
C VAL A 73 6.89 0.38 5.86
N ASP A 74 6.58 1.62 5.48
CA ASP A 74 5.95 2.60 6.37
C ASP A 74 5.28 3.72 5.57
N PHE A 75 4.25 4.39 6.17
CA PHE A 75 3.54 5.52 5.56
C PHE A 75 3.93 6.87 6.20
N CYS A 76 4.25 6.87 7.47
CA CYS A 76 4.32 8.09 8.28
C CYS A 76 5.73 8.49 8.71
N HIS A 77 6.71 7.59 8.52
CA HIS A 77 8.09 7.90 8.87
C HIS A 77 8.88 8.26 7.63
N SER A 78 9.64 9.35 7.72
CA SER A 78 10.52 9.83 6.66
C SER A 78 11.83 9.04 6.60
N LEU A 79 12.67 9.35 5.62
CA LEU A 79 14.03 8.80 5.52
C LEU A 79 14.92 9.10 6.73
N GLU A 80 14.62 10.13 7.51
CA GLU A 80 15.38 10.51 8.70
C GLU A 80 15.54 9.37 9.71
N VAL A 81 14.51 8.53 9.87
CA VAL A 81 14.60 7.36 10.78
C VAL A 81 15.60 6.32 10.31
N LEU A 82 16.04 6.39 9.06
CA LEU A 82 17.01 5.50 8.42
C LEU A 82 18.42 6.12 8.33
N GLU A 83 18.60 7.40 8.70
CA GLU A 83 19.91 8.07 8.68
C GLU A 83 21.02 7.26 9.37
N PRO A 84 20.81 6.63 10.54
CA PRO A 84 21.84 5.83 11.17
C PRO A 84 22.28 4.62 10.35
N LEU A 85 21.39 4.08 9.49
CA LEU A 85 21.68 2.98 8.58
C LEU A 85 22.33 3.49 7.29
N ALA A 86 21.87 4.63 6.77
CA ALA A 86 22.49 5.33 5.64
C ALA A 86 23.94 5.72 5.95
N ALA A 87 24.20 6.20 7.18
CA ALA A 87 25.57 6.52 7.66
C ALA A 87 26.51 5.31 7.67
N GLN A 88 25.99 4.08 7.68
CA GLN A 88 26.76 2.84 7.53
C GLN A 88 27.02 2.48 6.05
N GLY A 89 26.64 3.33 5.11
CA GLY A 89 26.81 3.10 3.67
C GLY A 89 25.73 2.22 3.05
N CYS A 90 24.55 2.08 3.69
CA CYS A 90 23.41 1.39 3.12
C CYS A 90 22.59 2.32 2.22
N HIS A 91 21.86 1.73 1.26
CA HIS A 91 20.90 2.43 0.40
C HIS A 91 19.51 2.34 1.01
N THR A 92 18.96 3.45 1.46
CA THR A 92 17.70 3.50 2.22
C THR A 92 16.52 3.90 1.36
N ILE A 93 15.38 3.24 1.59
CA ILE A 93 14.12 3.46 0.88
C ILE A 93 12.99 3.33 1.90
N VAL A 94 11.99 4.21 1.82
CA VAL A 94 10.70 4.02 2.51
C VAL A 94 9.68 3.63 1.46
N LEU A 95 9.05 2.48 1.60
CA LEU A 95 8.05 1.93 0.69
C LEU A 95 6.66 2.07 1.30
N MET A 96 5.74 2.66 0.56
CA MET A 96 4.32 2.83 0.91
C MET A 96 3.47 1.96 -0.03
N PRO A 97 2.95 0.81 0.41
CA PRO A 97 2.04 -0.02 -0.37
C PRO A 97 0.65 0.61 -0.42
N LEU A 98 0.22 1.09 -1.59
CA LEU A 98 -1.05 1.82 -1.76
C LEU A 98 -2.21 0.88 -2.10
N ALA A 99 -1.95 -0.14 -2.93
CA ALA A 99 -2.90 -1.15 -3.39
C ALA A 99 -2.11 -2.33 -3.96
N PRO A 100 -2.75 -3.46 -4.30
CA PRO A 100 -2.09 -4.53 -5.04
C PRO A 100 -1.38 -3.98 -6.28
N ASN A 101 -0.10 -4.29 -6.43
CA ASN A 101 0.77 -3.82 -7.53
C ASN A 101 0.88 -2.29 -7.69
N ARG A 102 0.56 -1.53 -6.65
CA ARG A 102 0.74 -0.07 -6.63
C ARG A 102 1.48 0.36 -5.38
N TYR A 103 2.58 1.05 -5.58
CA TYR A 103 3.48 1.49 -4.52
C TYR A 103 3.82 2.97 -4.69
N ALA A 104 4.16 3.62 -3.59
CA ALA A 104 4.91 4.85 -3.61
C ALA A 104 6.17 4.67 -2.76
N PHE A 105 7.20 5.46 -2.99
CA PHE A 105 8.42 5.36 -2.23
C PHE A 105 9.11 6.70 -2.06
N LEU A 106 9.90 6.81 -0.98
CA LEU A 106 10.85 7.89 -0.78
C LEU A 106 12.25 7.33 -0.89
N ALA A 107 13.11 8.08 -1.54
CA ALA A 107 14.55 7.82 -1.64
C ALA A 107 15.28 9.17 -1.81
N ASP A 108 16.44 9.29 -1.18
CA ASP A 108 17.32 10.45 -1.28
C ASP A 108 18.51 10.21 -2.24
N GLN A 109 18.79 8.94 -2.54
CA GLN A 109 19.90 8.51 -3.38
C GLN A 109 19.41 8.04 -4.74
N GLU A 110 20.08 8.47 -5.82
CA GLU A 110 19.75 8.05 -7.18
C GLU A 110 19.74 6.52 -7.34
N ILE A 111 20.69 5.83 -6.72
CA ILE A 111 20.75 4.36 -6.76
C ILE A 111 19.52 3.71 -6.15
N SER A 112 18.98 4.27 -5.05
CA SER A 112 17.75 3.79 -4.40
C SER A 112 16.56 3.94 -5.33
N THR A 113 16.46 5.05 -6.05
CA THR A 113 15.41 5.30 -7.04
C THR A 113 15.50 4.30 -8.19
N VAL A 114 16.67 4.14 -8.79
CA VAL A 114 16.89 3.18 -9.90
C VAL A 114 16.56 1.75 -9.47
N VAL A 115 16.93 1.35 -8.26
CA VAL A 115 16.61 0.02 -7.73
C VAL A 115 15.09 -0.18 -7.62
N MET A 116 14.36 0.80 -7.11
CA MET A 116 12.90 0.70 -7.01
C MET A 116 12.23 0.63 -8.37
N GLU A 117 12.68 1.42 -9.34
CA GLU A 117 12.18 1.38 -10.72
C GLU A 117 12.41 0.01 -11.39
N LEU A 118 13.59 -0.57 -11.18
CA LEU A 118 13.91 -1.91 -11.71
C LEU A 118 13.04 -2.99 -11.06
N LEU A 119 12.90 -2.99 -9.74
CA LEU A 119 12.10 -3.96 -9.01
C LEU A 119 10.63 -3.88 -9.41
N THR A 120 10.07 -2.67 -9.49
CA THR A 120 8.65 -2.48 -9.85
C THR A 120 8.38 -2.81 -11.32
N THR A 121 9.34 -2.55 -12.21
CA THR A 121 9.28 -2.99 -13.61
C THR A 121 9.28 -4.53 -13.69
N GLU A 122 10.13 -5.21 -12.93
CA GLU A 122 10.18 -6.67 -12.87
C GLU A 122 8.86 -7.26 -12.33
N LEU A 123 8.23 -6.58 -11.37
CA LEU A 123 6.95 -6.96 -10.79
C LEU A 123 5.73 -6.58 -11.65
N ALA A 124 5.92 -5.93 -12.79
CA ALA A 124 4.84 -5.35 -13.60
C ALA A 124 3.89 -4.47 -12.75
N SER A 125 4.44 -3.72 -11.81
CA SER A 125 3.73 -2.86 -10.87
C SER A 125 3.97 -1.38 -11.15
N VAL A 126 3.09 -0.53 -10.63
CA VAL A 126 3.22 0.93 -10.70
C VAL A 126 3.88 1.43 -9.43
N CYS A 127 4.90 2.27 -9.57
CA CYS A 127 5.56 2.89 -8.44
C CYS A 127 5.77 4.38 -8.68
N GLU A 128 5.50 5.19 -7.67
CA GLU A 128 5.64 6.64 -7.71
C GLU A 128 6.71 7.09 -6.72
N HIS A 129 7.70 7.84 -7.21
CA HIS A 129 8.67 8.51 -6.34
C HIS A 129 8.03 9.76 -5.74
N VAL A 130 7.97 9.82 -4.42
CA VAL A 130 7.43 10.95 -3.67
C VAL A 130 8.60 11.70 -3.04
N PRO A 131 8.75 13.01 -3.30
CA PRO A 131 9.70 13.84 -2.57
C PRO A 131 9.42 13.82 -1.06
N ALA A 132 10.47 13.77 -0.25
CA ALA A 132 10.32 13.62 1.21
C ALA A 132 9.48 14.74 1.84
N GLU A 133 9.65 15.98 1.35
CA GLU A 133 8.88 17.15 1.79
C GLU A 133 7.38 17.08 1.46
N ARG A 134 6.99 16.23 0.51
CA ARG A 134 5.59 16.04 0.12
C ARG A 134 4.95 14.77 0.67
N GLN A 135 5.68 13.99 1.46
CA GLN A 135 5.18 12.73 2.02
C GLN A 135 3.86 12.91 2.76
N GLN A 136 3.78 13.91 3.64
CA GLN A 136 2.59 14.15 4.47
C GLN A 136 1.36 14.48 3.63
N GLU A 137 1.50 15.37 2.65
CA GLU A 137 0.42 15.72 1.72
C GLU A 137 -0.02 14.49 0.90
N PHE A 138 0.96 13.73 0.42
CA PHE A 138 0.70 12.51 -0.37
C PHE A 138 -0.11 11.49 0.44
N VAL A 139 0.31 11.19 1.67
CA VAL A 139 -0.37 10.23 2.53
C VAL A 139 -1.76 10.74 2.93
N ALA A 140 -1.91 12.04 3.22
CA ALA A 140 -3.22 12.64 3.50
C ALA A 140 -4.18 12.50 2.31
N GLY A 141 -3.70 12.75 1.09
CA GLY A 141 -4.46 12.55 -0.15
C GLY A 141 -4.84 11.09 -0.38
N PHE A 142 -3.92 10.15 -0.11
CA PHE A 142 -4.20 8.72 -0.16
C PHE A 142 -5.31 8.31 0.82
N VAL A 143 -5.23 8.74 2.09
CA VAL A 143 -6.26 8.46 3.11
C VAL A 143 -7.61 9.02 2.69
N LEU A 144 -7.67 10.27 2.25
CA LEU A 144 -8.91 10.89 1.75
C LEU A 144 -9.52 10.12 0.58
N SER A 145 -8.69 9.68 -0.36
CA SER A 145 -9.14 8.89 -1.52
C SER A 145 -9.76 7.56 -1.11
N GLN A 146 -9.15 6.86 -0.14
CA GLN A 146 -9.69 5.61 0.40
C GLN A 146 -11.03 5.84 1.10
N LEU A 147 -11.10 6.85 1.98
CA LEU A 147 -12.33 7.19 2.70
C LEU A 147 -13.46 7.60 1.75
N ALA A 148 -13.16 8.39 0.72
CA ALA A 148 -14.14 8.80 -0.27
C ALA A 148 -14.66 7.59 -1.09
N SER A 149 -13.79 6.65 -1.43
CA SER A 149 -14.17 5.41 -2.10
C SER A 149 -15.13 4.57 -1.28
N GLU A 150 -14.87 4.41 0.01
CA GLU A 150 -15.76 3.66 0.92
C GLU A 150 -17.13 4.31 1.05
N VAL A 151 -17.20 5.64 1.21
CA VAL A 151 -18.47 6.38 1.28
C VAL A 151 -19.25 6.28 -0.04
N TYR A 152 -18.54 6.31 -1.17
CA TYR A 152 -19.17 6.13 -2.48
C TYR A 152 -19.77 4.72 -2.62
N GLN A 153 -19.03 3.69 -2.23
CA GLN A 153 -19.51 2.30 -2.27
C GLN A 153 -20.74 2.11 -1.36
N LEU A 154 -20.71 2.68 -0.15
CA LEU A 154 -21.87 2.68 0.74
C LEU A 154 -23.09 3.35 0.10
N GLY A 155 -22.91 4.51 -0.51
CA GLY A 155 -23.97 5.21 -1.24
C GLY A 155 -24.56 4.36 -2.37
N ALA A 156 -23.72 3.68 -3.13
CA ALA A 156 -24.15 2.78 -4.20
C ALA A 156 -24.95 1.59 -3.65
N THR A 157 -24.51 0.99 -2.53
CA THR A 157 -25.23 -0.12 -1.86
C THR A 157 -26.59 0.31 -1.34
N LEU A 158 -26.70 1.53 -0.78
CA LEU A 158 -27.97 2.06 -0.28
C LEU A 158 -28.96 2.39 -1.42
N GLN A 159 -28.46 2.71 -2.60
CA GLN A 159 -29.30 2.95 -3.78
C GLN A 159 -29.79 1.67 -4.45
N ASP A 160 -29.15 0.53 -4.19
CA ASP A 160 -29.54 -0.77 -4.74
C ASP A 160 -29.83 -1.80 -3.61
N PRO A 161 -30.97 -1.66 -2.91
CA PRO A 161 -31.34 -2.58 -1.82
C PRO A 161 -31.64 -4.00 -2.30
N SER A 162 -31.75 -4.23 -3.63
CA SER A 162 -31.98 -5.58 -4.21
C SER A 162 -30.71 -6.41 -4.36
N GLY A 163 -29.54 -5.84 -4.06
CA GLY A 163 -28.25 -6.52 -4.21
C GLY A 163 -27.82 -6.73 -5.67
N ASN A 164 -28.61 -6.20 -6.63
CA ASN A 164 -28.19 -6.18 -8.01
C ASN A 164 -27.21 -5.02 -8.22
N SER A 165 -26.01 -5.32 -8.62
CA SER A 165 -24.94 -4.34 -8.86
C SER A 165 -25.46 -3.14 -9.70
N VAL A 166 -25.05 -1.92 -9.36
CA VAL A 166 -25.36 -0.66 -10.08
C VAL A 166 -25.18 -0.77 -11.60
N SER A 167 -24.34 -1.68 -12.06
CA SER A 167 -24.18 -2.04 -13.47
C SER A 167 -25.47 -2.52 -14.17
N SER A 168 -26.51 -2.94 -13.44
CA SER A 168 -27.79 -3.35 -14.02
C SER A 168 -28.78 -2.18 -14.20
N ILE A 169 -28.59 -1.08 -13.48
CA ILE A 169 -29.44 0.13 -13.59
C ILE A 169 -29.01 0.99 -14.80
N LEU A 170 -27.72 1.00 -15.10
CA LEU A 170 -27.18 1.56 -16.32
C LEU A 170 -27.31 0.46 -17.39
N GLY A 171 -28.34 0.56 -18.24
CA GLY A 171 -28.55 -0.38 -19.34
C GLY A 171 -27.25 -0.62 -20.13
N PRO A 172 -27.15 -1.73 -20.91
CA PRO A 172 -25.93 -2.16 -21.58
C PRO A 172 -25.29 -1.13 -22.54
N ASN A 173 -25.97 -0.01 -22.79
CA ASN A 173 -25.52 1.10 -23.62
C ASN A 173 -25.34 2.44 -22.87
N SER A 174 -25.46 2.44 -21.54
CA SER A 174 -25.15 3.65 -20.77
C SER A 174 -23.64 3.71 -20.62
N GLU A 175 -22.97 4.58 -21.35
CA GLU A 175 -21.61 4.99 -20.96
C GLU A 175 -21.64 5.38 -19.48
N PRO A 176 -20.68 4.90 -18.66
CA PRO A 176 -20.61 5.29 -17.27
C PRO A 176 -20.61 6.81 -17.24
N ALA A 177 -21.61 7.38 -16.54
CA ALA A 177 -21.67 8.83 -16.38
C ALA A 177 -20.30 9.25 -15.84
N GLU A 178 -19.55 10.03 -16.64
CA GLU A 178 -18.27 10.58 -16.19
C GLU A 178 -18.52 11.22 -14.82
N PRO A 179 -17.76 10.86 -13.80
CA PRO A 179 -17.85 11.54 -12.51
C PRO A 179 -17.73 13.04 -12.79
N PRO A 180 -18.47 13.89 -12.07
CA PRO A 180 -18.48 15.32 -12.31
C PRO A 180 -17.04 15.79 -12.45
N ARG A 181 -16.66 16.26 -13.63
CA ARG A 181 -15.31 16.75 -13.92
C ARG A 181 -15.05 17.95 -13.01
N LEU A 182 -14.48 17.71 -11.86
CA LEU A 182 -13.74 18.76 -11.17
C LEU A 182 -12.73 19.28 -12.18
N ALA A 183 -12.80 20.59 -12.43
CA ALA A 183 -12.03 21.24 -13.49
C ALA A 183 -10.57 20.77 -13.43
N LYS A 184 -10.07 20.23 -14.55
CA LYS A 184 -8.77 19.57 -14.70
C LYS A 184 -7.54 20.44 -14.35
N GLN A 185 -7.73 21.64 -13.85
CA GLN A 185 -6.65 22.65 -13.79
C GLN A 185 -5.79 22.58 -12.55
N ASP A 186 -6.21 21.92 -11.45
CA ASP A 186 -5.45 21.97 -10.19
C ASP A 186 -5.32 20.62 -9.45
N LEU A 187 -5.69 19.51 -10.06
CA LEU A 187 -5.49 18.21 -9.41
C LEU A 187 -4.12 17.62 -9.79
N PRO A 188 -3.30 17.24 -8.81
CA PRO A 188 -2.05 16.53 -9.08
C PRO A 188 -2.32 15.29 -9.93
N SER A 189 -1.42 14.98 -10.88
CA SER A 189 -1.57 13.89 -11.86
C SER A 189 -1.84 12.50 -11.24
N TRP A 190 -1.49 12.30 -9.97
CA TRP A 190 -1.71 11.07 -9.23
C TRP A 190 -3.15 10.82 -8.76
N LEU A 191 -4.06 11.82 -8.83
CA LEU A 191 -5.49 11.66 -8.55
C LEU A 191 -6.30 11.10 -9.73
N SER A 192 -5.67 10.88 -10.88
CA SER A 192 -6.30 10.26 -12.03
C SER A 192 -6.45 8.75 -11.83
N ILE A 193 -7.42 8.33 -11.02
CA ILE A 193 -7.76 6.92 -10.81
C ILE A 193 -8.58 6.45 -12.02
N THR A 194 -7.96 5.71 -12.92
CA THR A 194 -8.69 4.97 -13.95
C THR A 194 -9.09 3.61 -13.36
N PRO A 195 -10.38 3.27 -13.25
CA PRO A 195 -10.80 1.96 -12.77
C PRO A 195 -10.31 0.87 -13.73
N HIS A 196 -9.54 -0.08 -13.22
CA HIS A 196 -9.14 -1.26 -13.99
C HIS A 196 -10.32 -2.25 -14.02
N GLN A 197 -10.82 -2.57 -15.21
CA GLN A 197 -11.70 -3.70 -15.43
C GLN A 197 -10.91 -5.02 -15.28
N PRO A 198 -11.40 -5.98 -14.49
CA PRO A 198 -10.79 -7.29 -14.42
C PRO A 198 -11.01 -8.05 -15.74
N LYS A 199 -9.94 -8.49 -16.39
CA LYS A 199 -10.02 -9.45 -17.50
C LYS A 199 -10.46 -10.81 -16.97
N GLN A 200 -11.57 -11.32 -17.49
CA GLN A 200 -11.98 -12.72 -17.33
C GLN A 200 -10.90 -13.61 -17.94
N GLN A 201 -10.32 -14.47 -17.14
CA GLN A 201 -9.49 -15.58 -17.60
C GLN A 201 -10.35 -16.85 -17.64
N ASP A 202 -10.44 -17.43 -18.84
CA ASP A 202 -11.05 -18.73 -19.08
C ASP A 202 -10.27 -19.82 -18.33
N SER A 203 -11.02 -20.56 -17.51
CA SER A 203 -10.53 -21.71 -16.76
C SER A 203 -10.45 -22.92 -17.70
N GLN A 204 -9.24 -23.39 -18.01
CA GLN A 204 -9.05 -24.75 -18.54
C GLN A 204 -8.73 -25.69 -17.37
N GLU A 205 -9.62 -26.67 -17.18
CA GLU A 205 -9.42 -27.81 -16.31
C GLU A 205 -8.25 -28.66 -16.82
N GLN A 206 -7.29 -28.94 -15.95
CA GLN A 206 -6.35 -30.06 -16.09
C GLN A 206 -6.36 -30.87 -14.80
N GLU A 207 -6.92 -32.08 -14.92
CA GLU A 207 -6.78 -33.17 -13.94
C GLU A 207 -5.32 -33.62 -13.84
N HIS A 208 -4.79 -33.73 -12.63
CA HIS A 208 -3.62 -34.53 -12.31
C HIS A 208 -3.73 -35.17 -10.90
N PRO A 209 -3.20 -36.41 -10.73
CA PRO A 209 -3.58 -37.29 -9.65
C PRO A 209 -2.71 -37.15 -8.38
N ASP A 210 -3.29 -37.62 -7.30
CA ASP A 210 -2.81 -37.98 -5.97
C ASP A 210 -1.29 -38.00 -5.70
N THR A 211 -0.86 -37.15 -4.78
CA THR A 211 0.29 -37.47 -3.92
C THR A 211 0.06 -36.90 -2.50
N ASN A 212 -0.19 -37.80 -1.56
CA ASN A 212 -0.22 -37.57 -0.13
C ASN A 212 1.15 -37.04 0.35
N ALA A 213 1.23 -35.78 0.73
CA ALA A 213 2.32 -35.24 1.55
C ALA A 213 1.74 -34.30 2.62
N ALA A 214 2.17 -34.48 3.85
CA ALA A 214 1.73 -33.84 5.07
C ALA A 214 1.48 -32.33 4.87
N GLN A 215 0.27 -31.89 5.18
CA GLN A 215 -0.13 -30.48 5.17
C GLN A 215 0.55 -29.75 6.35
N PRO A 216 1.33 -28.69 6.09
CA PRO A 216 1.63 -27.72 7.14
C PRO A 216 0.34 -26.97 7.47
N GLU A 217 0.14 -26.71 8.77
CA GLU A 217 -0.99 -25.97 9.32
C GLU A 217 -1.33 -24.74 8.46
N GLN A 218 -2.45 -24.81 7.77
CA GLN A 218 -3.00 -23.69 7.03
C GLN A 218 -3.46 -22.65 8.03
N SER A 219 -2.64 -21.61 8.21
CA SER A 219 -3.09 -20.35 8.80
C SER A 219 -4.29 -19.88 7.96
N GLN A 220 -5.48 -19.94 8.54
CA GLN A 220 -6.72 -19.48 7.91
C GLN A 220 -6.47 -18.07 7.35
N GLU A 221 -6.50 -17.94 6.03
CA GLU A 221 -6.49 -16.64 5.38
C GLU A 221 -7.75 -15.87 5.82
N PRO A 222 -7.63 -14.62 6.29
CA PRO A 222 -8.80 -13.81 6.58
C PRO A 222 -9.64 -13.71 5.30
N HIS A 223 -10.96 -13.92 5.42
CA HIS A 223 -11.91 -13.79 4.33
C HIS A 223 -11.71 -12.45 3.59
N GLU A 224 -11.86 -12.44 2.27
CA GLU A 224 -11.69 -11.25 1.41
C GLU A 224 -12.56 -10.06 1.85
N ASP A 225 -13.65 -10.32 2.58
CA ASP A 225 -14.57 -9.31 3.13
C ASP A 225 -14.02 -8.54 4.35
N GLU A 226 -12.83 -8.88 4.85
CA GLU A 226 -12.21 -8.25 6.02
C GLU A 226 -11.06 -7.30 5.67
N ARG A 227 -11.05 -6.71 4.49
CA ARG A 227 -10.02 -5.70 4.17
C ARG A 227 -10.19 -4.50 5.09
N PRO A 228 -9.15 -4.08 5.80
CA PRO A 228 -9.24 -2.90 6.65
C PRO A 228 -9.46 -1.65 5.80
N LEU A 229 -10.27 -0.72 6.29
CA LEU A 229 -10.55 0.58 5.68
C LEU A 229 -9.28 1.31 5.20
N LEU A 230 -8.24 1.23 6.01
CA LEU A 230 -6.93 1.83 5.77
C LEU A 230 -5.84 0.83 6.16
N PRO A 231 -4.61 0.96 5.63
CA PRO A 231 -3.46 0.23 6.13
C PRO A 231 -3.37 0.31 7.65
N ARG A 232 -3.13 -0.82 8.32
CA ARG A 232 -3.11 -0.90 9.80
C ARG A 232 -2.18 0.11 10.46
N GLN A 233 -1.12 0.51 9.76
CA GLN A 233 -0.17 1.52 10.23
C GLN A 233 -0.83 2.89 10.36
N LEU A 234 -1.76 3.24 9.46
CA LEU A 234 -2.48 4.51 9.48
C LEU A 234 -3.62 4.55 10.50
N LEU A 235 -4.12 3.39 10.95
CA LEU A 235 -5.23 3.30 11.92
C LEU A 235 -4.77 3.63 13.35
N ARG A 236 -4.08 4.75 13.52
CA ARG A 236 -3.66 5.30 14.83
C ARG A 236 -3.97 6.79 14.88
N GLU A 237 -4.43 7.27 16.03
CA GLU A 237 -4.84 8.66 16.24
C GLU A 237 -3.78 9.66 15.80
N HIS A 238 -2.52 9.47 16.22
CA HIS A 238 -1.42 10.38 15.88
C HIS A 238 -1.05 10.38 14.39
N HIS A 239 -1.17 9.24 13.69
CA HIS A 239 -0.93 9.21 12.24
C HIS A 239 -2.05 9.89 11.46
N LEU A 240 -3.31 9.70 11.86
CA LEU A 240 -4.45 10.36 11.25
C LEU A 240 -4.48 11.86 11.55
N ALA A 241 -4.07 12.26 12.77
CA ALA A 241 -3.89 13.67 13.10
C ALA A 241 -2.79 14.32 12.23
N TRP A 242 -1.65 13.64 12.08
CA TRP A 242 -0.57 14.07 11.20
C TRP A 242 -1.04 14.23 9.75
N CYS A 243 -1.83 13.30 9.19
CA CYS A 243 -2.44 13.46 7.87
C CYS A 243 -3.36 14.69 7.80
N ALA A 244 -4.21 14.91 8.82
CA ALA A 244 -5.13 16.04 8.84
C ALA A 244 -4.42 17.38 8.91
N GLU A 245 -3.25 17.47 9.54
CA GLU A 245 -2.43 18.68 9.61
C GLU A 245 -1.94 19.15 8.23
N ALA A 246 -1.74 18.25 7.28
CA ALA A 246 -1.38 18.59 5.90
C ALA A 246 -2.51 19.26 5.12
N LEU A 247 -3.76 19.20 5.62
CA LEU A 247 -4.91 19.75 4.90
C LEU A 247 -4.96 21.28 5.07
N PRO A 248 -5.19 22.03 3.98
CA PRO A 248 -4.95 23.47 3.95
C PRO A 248 -5.98 24.29 4.75
N THR A 249 -7.17 23.75 5.00
CA THR A 249 -8.28 24.48 5.64
C THR A 249 -8.95 23.67 6.73
N ASP A 250 -9.57 24.35 7.71
CA ASP A 250 -10.38 23.68 8.74
C ASP A 250 -11.60 22.96 8.15
N HIS A 251 -12.15 23.48 7.04
CA HIS A 251 -13.20 22.77 6.31
C HIS A 251 -12.70 21.44 5.75
N ALA A 252 -11.54 21.40 5.12
CA ALA A 252 -10.94 20.15 4.63
C ALA A 252 -10.68 19.15 5.77
N ARG A 253 -10.22 19.62 6.93
CA ARG A 253 -10.08 18.80 8.14
C ARG A 253 -11.41 18.29 8.67
N SER A 254 -12.46 19.12 8.66
CA SER A 254 -13.82 18.71 9.01
C SER A 254 -14.31 17.58 8.10
N VAL A 255 -14.16 17.74 6.80
CA VAL A 255 -14.51 16.70 5.81
C VAL A 255 -13.73 15.41 6.08
N PHE A 256 -12.42 15.51 6.28
CA PHE A 256 -11.55 14.35 6.58
C PHE A 256 -12.05 13.57 7.80
N TYR A 257 -12.28 14.24 8.92
CA TYR A 257 -12.74 13.58 10.15
C TYR A 257 -14.17 13.05 10.04
N THR A 258 -15.02 13.72 9.26
CA THR A 258 -16.37 13.24 8.98
C THR A 258 -16.34 11.94 8.18
N LEU A 259 -15.57 11.90 7.09
CA LEU A 259 -15.41 10.69 6.29
C LEU A 259 -14.75 9.57 7.09
N LEU A 260 -13.73 9.89 7.89
CA LEU A 260 -13.06 8.94 8.77
C LEU A 260 -14.04 8.32 9.78
N TYR A 261 -14.83 9.14 10.46
CA TYR A 261 -15.80 8.66 11.44
C TYR A 261 -16.82 7.71 10.82
N TYR A 262 -17.45 8.11 9.71
CA TYR A 262 -18.44 7.26 9.04
C TYR A 262 -17.80 6.02 8.39
N GLY A 263 -16.64 6.12 7.79
CA GLY A 263 -15.90 4.98 7.27
C GLY A 263 -15.57 3.96 8.37
N LEU A 264 -15.08 4.42 9.52
CA LEU A 264 -14.81 3.53 10.67
C LEU A 264 -16.08 2.87 11.22
N LEU A 265 -17.24 3.54 11.20
CA LEU A 265 -18.50 2.94 11.67
C LEU A 265 -18.95 1.75 10.82
N GLN A 266 -18.62 1.76 9.53
CA GLN A 266 -19.02 0.70 8.60
C GLN A 266 -18.13 -0.56 8.71
N HIS A 267 -16.90 -0.41 9.19
CA HIS A 267 -15.97 -1.54 9.27
C HIS A 267 -16.10 -2.31 10.58
N ASN A 268 -16.20 -3.64 10.49
CA ASN A 268 -16.30 -4.53 11.66
C ASN A 268 -14.99 -4.59 12.48
N THR A 269 -13.84 -4.39 11.84
CA THR A 269 -12.51 -4.47 12.45
C THR A 269 -11.99 -3.12 12.98
N LYS A 270 -12.90 -2.27 13.41
CA LYS A 270 -12.58 -0.93 13.91
C LYS A 270 -12.05 -0.93 15.35
N PRO A 271 -10.98 -0.17 15.64
CA PRO A 271 -10.63 0.12 17.02
C PRO A 271 -11.68 1.06 17.65
N GLU A 272 -12.37 0.62 18.71
CA GLU A 272 -13.45 1.41 19.34
C GLU A 272 -12.97 2.80 19.82
N ASN A 273 -11.75 2.87 20.37
CA ASN A 273 -11.14 4.11 20.79
C ASN A 273 -10.93 5.08 19.61
N LEU A 274 -10.60 4.58 18.42
CA LEU A 274 -10.39 5.40 17.23
C LEU A 274 -11.71 6.01 16.73
N VAL A 275 -12.81 5.28 16.77
CA VAL A 275 -14.14 5.79 16.42
C VAL A 275 -14.53 6.95 17.34
N ALA A 276 -14.37 6.78 18.67
CA ALA A 276 -14.66 7.83 19.64
C ALA A 276 -13.76 9.07 19.44
N TRP A 277 -12.48 8.85 19.14
CA TRP A 277 -11.54 9.92 18.85
C TRP A 277 -11.92 10.68 17.56
N ALA A 278 -12.23 9.96 16.47
CA ALA A 278 -12.63 10.58 15.19
C ALA A 278 -13.89 11.43 15.34
N LYS A 279 -14.89 10.94 16.12
CA LYS A 279 -16.09 11.71 16.46
C LYS A 279 -15.74 13.02 17.19
N LYS A 280 -14.86 12.95 18.19
CA LYS A 280 -14.41 14.14 18.93
C LYS A 280 -13.70 15.15 18.02
N GLN A 281 -12.89 14.68 17.07
CA GLN A 281 -12.24 15.59 16.12
C GLN A 281 -13.26 16.21 15.14
N GLN A 282 -14.22 15.43 14.66
CA GLN A 282 -15.32 15.93 13.83
C GLN A 282 -16.08 17.07 14.53
N GLU A 283 -16.45 16.88 15.79
CA GLU A 283 -17.13 17.92 16.61
C GLU A 283 -16.26 19.16 16.79
N ARG A 284 -14.93 19.00 16.96
CA ARG A 284 -13.97 20.10 17.13
C ARG A 284 -13.85 21.01 15.90
N TYR A 285 -13.89 20.42 14.70
CA TYR A 285 -13.76 21.15 13.44
C TYR A 285 -15.12 21.57 12.85
N GLY A 286 -16.20 21.48 13.62
CA GLY A 286 -17.54 21.93 13.24
C GLY A 286 -18.18 21.00 12.20
N GLY A 287 -18.65 19.85 12.64
CA GLY A 287 -19.27 18.85 11.75
C GLY A 287 -20.16 19.45 10.66
N LEU A 288 -20.14 18.81 9.48
CA LEU A 288 -20.97 19.20 8.32
C LEU A 288 -22.45 19.20 8.65
#